data_cfebae687df047e33f4d55d76eec90dd
#
_entry.id   cfebae687df047e33f4d55d76eec90dd
#
_cell.length_a   1.000
_cell.length_b   1.000
_cell.length_c   1.000
_cell.angle_alpha   90.00
_cell.angle_beta   90.00
_cell.angle_gamma   90.00
#
_symmetry.space_group_name_H-M   'P 1'
#
loop_
_entity.id
_entity.type
_entity.pdbx_description
1 polymer ?
#
loop_
_entity_poly.entity_id
_entity_poly.type
_entity_poly.pdbx_seq_one_letter_code
_entity_poly.pdbx_strand_id
1 'polypeptide(L)'
;AILVYDCFCVYKVNKEIFHTPVPEIQRYQFKQVAAVNILYFTTFGSELAVVSMLPMFFADVYKLDMVYAGLVGSLFAIMNLIARPYGGWLSDHFGRKKTLMFVIAGLAAGYCAMSMITSAWPLFFAVLVVMTCSFCVQAGCGAVFAVVPLIKRRLTGQIAGMTGAYGNTGGVFFLTVL
;
A
#
# COMPACT_ATOMS: atom_id res chain seq x y z
N ALA A 1 -22.24 17.08 5.59
CA ALA A 1 -22.20 18.54 5.82
C ALA A 1 -20.76 19.05 5.89
N ILE A 2 -19.90 18.50 6.77
CA ILE A 2 -18.50 18.97 6.98
C ILE A 2 -17.70 18.88 5.69
N LEU A 3 -17.69 17.74 5.01
CA LEU A 3 -16.92 17.51 3.78
C LEU A 3 -17.29 18.51 2.66
N VAL A 4 -18.57 18.84 2.52
CA VAL A 4 -19.04 19.84 1.54
C VAL A 4 -18.54 21.23 1.91
N TYR A 5 -18.56 21.56 3.19
CA TYR A 5 -18.04 22.83 3.70
C TYR A 5 -16.53 22.96 3.46
N ASP A 6 -15.77 21.89 3.75
CA ASP A 6 -14.32 21.86 3.53
C ASP A 6 -13.99 22.00 2.03
N CYS A 7 -14.69 21.27 1.15
CA CYS A 7 -14.54 21.42 -0.29
C CYS A 7 -14.85 22.85 -0.76
N PHE A 8 -15.87 23.49 -0.21
CA PHE A 8 -16.22 24.89 -0.52
C PHE A 8 -15.13 25.85 -0.04
N CYS A 9 -14.59 25.67 1.17
CA CYS A 9 -13.51 26.47 1.69
C CYS A 9 -12.24 26.34 0.84
N VAL A 10 -11.85 25.10 0.49
CA VAL A 10 -10.71 24.82 -0.38
C VAL A 10 -10.90 25.46 -1.76
N TYR A 11 -12.07 25.33 -2.36
CA TYR A 11 -12.39 25.97 -3.63
C TYR A 11 -12.29 27.49 -3.56
N LYS A 12 -12.88 28.10 -2.52
CA LYS A 12 -12.89 29.57 -2.34
C LYS A 12 -11.48 30.15 -2.21
N VAL A 13 -10.62 29.48 -1.46
CA VAL A 13 -9.23 29.93 -1.25
C VAL A 13 -8.37 29.74 -2.51
N ASN A 14 -8.64 28.70 -3.29
CA ASN A 14 -7.83 28.36 -4.46
C ASN A 14 -8.42 28.83 -5.79
N LYS A 15 -9.52 29.60 -5.79
CA LYS A 15 -10.25 30.02 -6.98
C LYS A 15 -9.34 30.71 -8.03
N GLU A 16 -8.42 31.54 -7.60
CA GLU A 16 -7.50 32.26 -8.48
C GLU A 16 -6.47 31.32 -9.13
N ILE A 17 -6.09 30.25 -8.44
CA ILE A 17 -5.11 29.26 -8.93
C ILE A 17 -5.69 28.45 -10.09
N PHE A 18 -7.01 28.21 -10.12
CA PHE A 18 -7.66 27.44 -11.21
C PHE A 18 -7.62 28.16 -12.56
N HIS A 19 -7.46 29.48 -12.57
CA HIS A 19 -7.44 30.29 -13.78
C HIS A 19 -6.04 30.68 -14.23
N THR A 20 -5.02 30.43 -13.39
CA THR A 20 -3.61 30.72 -13.72
C THR A 20 -2.94 29.47 -14.31
N PRO A 21 -2.20 29.60 -15.43
CA PRO A 21 -1.45 28.47 -15.97
C PRO A 21 -0.38 28.04 -14.98
N VAL A 22 -0.33 26.73 -14.70
CA VAL A 22 0.66 26.15 -13.77
C VAL A 22 2.07 26.43 -14.33
N PRO A 23 2.96 27.09 -13.55
CA PRO A 23 4.33 27.35 -13.97
C PRO A 23 5.06 26.03 -14.32
N GLU A 24 5.96 26.06 -15.31
CA GLU A 24 6.71 24.87 -15.73
C GLU A 24 7.50 24.20 -14.59
N ILE A 25 7.93 25.00 -13.63
CA ILE A 25 8.62 24.53 -12.43
C ILE A 25 7.73 23.60 -11.58
N GLN A 26 6.40 23.78 -11.62
CA GLN A 26 5.41 22.99 -10.88
C GLN A 26 4.75 21.88 -11.72
N ARG A 27 5.15 21.72 -12.99
CA ARG A 27 4.66 20.63 -13.83
C ARG A 27 5.47 19.36 -13.57
N TYR A 28 4.80 18.25 -13.45
CA TYR A 28 5.39 16.91 -13.33
C TYR A 28 4.91 16.01 -14.49
N GLN A 29 5.65 14.95 -14.78
CA GLN A 29 5.24 13.98 -15.79
C GLN A 29 4.08 13.13 -15.25
N PHE A 30 2.88 13.36 -15.77
CA PHE A 30 1.66 12.66 -15.34
C PHE A 30 1.81 11.15 -15.33
N LYS A 31 2.44 10.55 -16.35
CA LYS A 31 2.63 9.10 -16.47
C LYS A 31 3.40 8.51 -15.28
N GLN A 32 4.43 9.19 -14.80
CA GLN A 32 5.23 8.72 -13.68
C GLN A 32 4.45 8.78 -12.37
N VAL A 33 3.72 9.87 -12.13
CA VAL A 33 2.89 10.03 -10.93
C VAL A 33 1.73 9.04 -10.96
N ALA A 34 1.06 8.85 -12.10
CA ALA A 34 -0.01 7.89 -12.26
C ALA A 34 0.48 6.46 -11.97
N ALA A 35 1.66 6.08 -12.49
CA ALA A 35 2.24 4.77 -12.22
C ALA A 35 2.48 4.54 -10.72
N VAL A 36 3.07 5.51 -10.01
CA VAL A 36 3.33 5.43 -8.57
C VAL A 36 2.02 5.34 -7.78
N ASN A 37 1.00 6.12 -8.17
CA ASN A 37 -0.31 6.11 -7.54
C ASN A 37 -1.01 4.75 -7.70
N ILE A 38 -0.99 4.15 -8.91
CA ILE A 38 -1.57 2.82 -9.17
C ILE A 38 -0.81 1.74 -8.41
N LEU A 39 0.52 1.82 -8.38
CA LEU A 39 1.34 0.87 -7.63
C LEU A 39 1.01 0.92 -6.13
N TYR A 40 0.87 2.11 -5.57
CA TYR A 40 0.55 2.28 -4.16
C TYR A 40 -0.91 1.93 -3.84
N PHE A 41 -1.84 2.23 -4.76
CA PHE A 41 -3.21 1.75 -4.69
C PHE A 41 -3.26 0.23 -4.54
N THR A 42 -2.47 -0.49 -5.34
CA THR A 42 -2.44 -1.95 -5.31
C THR A 42 -1.72 -2.49 -4.06
N THR A 43 -0.52 -1.99 -3.74
CA THR A 43 0.28 -2.51 -2.62
C THR A 43 -0.34 -2.13 -1.28
N PHE A 44 -0.50 -0.86 -0.98
CA PHE A 44 -1.04 -0.39 0.30
C PHE A 44 -2.54 -0.68 0.43
N GLY A 45 -3.30 -0.55 -0.66
CA GLY A 45 -4.74 -0.86 -0.64
C GLY A 45 -5.02 -2.32 -0.29
N SER A 46 -4.30 -3.25 -0.92
CA SER A 46 -4.42 -4.67 -0.60
C SER A 46 -3.90 -5.01 0.80
N GLU A 47 -2.87 -4.32 1.28
CA GLU A 47 -2.38 -4.43 2.66
C GLU A 47 -3.49 -4.16 3.67
N LEU A 48 -4.20 -3.04 3.53
CA LEU A 48 -5.28 -2.65 4.43
C LEU A 48 -6.40 -3.70 4.47
N ALA A 49 -6.79 -4.22 3.30
CA ALA A 49 -7.81 -5.25 3.21
C ALA A 49 -7.39 -6.54 3.93
N VAL A 50 -6.18 -7.02 3.64
CA VAL A 50 -5.67 -8.27 4.26
C VAL A 50 -5.52 -8.11 5.77
N VAL A 51 -4.90 -7.02 6.26
CA VAL A 51 -4.75 -6.78 7.71
C VAL A 51 -6.09 -6.79 8.42
N SER A 52 -7.12 -6.20 7.81
CA SER A 52 -8.47 -6.13 8.40
C SER A 52 -9.15 -7.50 8.50
N MET A 53 -8.91 -8.38 7.51
CA MET A 53 -9.59 -9.69 7.43
C MET A 53 -8.81 -10.82 8.10
N LEU A 54 -7.51 -10.66 8.28
CA LEU A 54 -6.62 -11.71 8.76
C LEU A 54 -7.02 -12.31 10.12
N PRO A 55 -7.41 -11.51 11.14
CA PRO A 55 -7.86 -12.06 12.43
C PRO A 55 -9.10 -12.95 12.28
N MET A 56 -10.08 -12.51 11.50
CA MET A 56 -11.29 -13.29 11.23
C MET A 56 -10.97 -14.58 10.49
N PHE A 57 -10.09 -14.54 9.48
CA PHE A 57 -9.63 -15.71 8.77
C PHE A 57 -9.00 -16.77 9.71
N PHE A 58 -8.10 -16.37 10.61
CA PHE A 58 -7.48 -17.31 11.54
C PHE A 58 -8.46 -17.86 12.59
N ALA A 59 -9.42 -17.03 13.03
CA ALA A 59 -10.47 -17.49 13.94
C ALA A 59 -11.38 -18.52 13.24
N ASP A 60 -11.78 -18.29 12.00
CA ASP A 60 -12.72 -19.15 11.29
C ASP A 60 -12.08 -20.45 10.77
N VAL A 61 -10.90 -20.37 10.15
CA VAL A 61 -10.23 -21.51 9.52
C VAL A 61 -9.55 -22.42 10.54
N TYR A 62 -8.85 -21.81 11.52
CA TYR A 62 -8.08 -22.56 12.53
C TYR A 62 -8.79 -22.68 13.86
N LYS A 63 -10.02 -22.12 13.99
CA LYS A 63 -10.79 -22.12 15.23
C LYS A 63 -10.02 -21.55 16.43
N LEU A 64 -9.15 -20.57 16.15
CA LEU A 64 -8.41 -19.89 17.20
C LEU A 64 -9.32 -18.96 17.98
N ASP A 65 -9.04 -18.81 19.27
CA ASP A 65 -9.66 -17.76 20.07
C ASP A 65 -9.34 -16.38 19.48
N MET A 66 -10.27 -15.44 19.58
CA MET A 66 -10.16 -14.12 18.94
C MET A 66 -8.89 -13.37 19.35
N VAL A 67 -8.41 -13.56 20.58
CA VAL A 67 -7.17 -12.95 21.08
C VAL A 67 -5.95 -13.50 20.32
N TYR A 68 -5.86 -14.82 20.18
CA TYR A 68 -4.75 -15.47 19.47
C TYR A 68 -4.82 -15.18 17.97
N ALA A 69 -6.01 -15.17 17.37
CA ALA A 69 -6.22 -14.79 15.98
C ALA A 69 -5.78 -13.33 15.71
N GLY A 70 -6.10 -12.43 16.63
CA GLY A 70 -5.64 -11.04 16.59
C GLY A 70 -4.11 -10.91 16.72
N LEU A 71 -3.49 -11.68 17.61
CA LEU A 71 -2.03 -11.69 17.75
C LEU A 71 -1.34 -12.18 16.47
N VAL A 72 -1.82 -13.27 15.88
CA VAL A 72 -1.27 -13.78 14.62
C VAL A 72 -1.48 -12.78 13.50
N GLY A 73 -2.66 -12.16 13.41
CA GLY A 73 -2.93 -11.09 12.44
C GLY A 73 -2.03 -9.87 12.63
N SER A 74 -1.69 -9.49 13.86
CA SER A 74 -0.80 -8.38 14.16
C SER A 74 0.64 -8.59 13.70
N LEU A 75 1.09 -9.84 13.57
CA LEU A 75 2.42 -10.15 13.02
C LEU A 75 2.56 -9.63 11.58
N PHE A 76 1.48 -9.67 10.80
CA PHE A 76 1.47 -9.08 9.47
C PHE A 76 1.78 -7.58 9.52
N ALA A 77 1.19 -6.85 10.44
CA ALA A 77 1.42 -5.41 10.59
C ALA A 77 2.81 -5.08 11.17
N ILE A 78 3.33 -5.92 12.10
CA ILE A 78 4.65 -5.73 12.71
C ILE A 78 5.76 -5.84 11.65
N MET A 79 5.60 -6.67 10.63
CA MET A 79 6.54 -6.80 9.53
C MET A 79 6.81 -5.46 8.82
N ASN A 80 5.88 -4.51 8.92
CA ASN A 80 6.00 -3.15 8.37
C ASN A 80 7.26 -2.41 8.86
N LEU A 81 7.64 -2.59 10.13
CA LEU A 81 8.81 -1.93 10.72
C LEU A 81 10.11 -2.27 9.99
N ILE A 82 10.21 -3.48 9.45
CA ILE A 82 11.44 -3.98 8.80
C ILE A 82 11.29 -3.92 7.28
N ALA A 83 10.17 -4.39 6.74
CA ALA A 83 10.01 -4.59 5.31
C ALA A 83 9.93 -3.27 4.52
N ARG A 84 9.30 -2.20 5.06
CA ARG A 84 9.24 -0.90 4.35
C ARG A 84 10.60 -0.24 4.19
N PRO A 85 11.42 -0.05 5.25
CA PRO A 85 12.77 0.48 5.08
C PRO A 85 13.62 -0.40 4.15
N TYR A 86 13.50 -1.72 4.29
CA TYR A 86 14.23 -2.67 3.45
C TYR A 86 13.82 -2.58 1.98
N GLY A 87 12.53 -2.42 1.68
CA GLY A 87 12.03 -2.21 0.31
C GLY A 87 12.57 -0.93 -0.33
N GLY A 88 12.66 0.16 0.43
CA GLY A 88 13.30 1.40 0.00
C GLY A 88 14.78 1.20 -0.31
N TRP A 89 15.53 0.59 0.62
CA TRP A 89 16.95 0.27 0.44
C TRP A 89 17.19 -0.66 -0.77
N LEU A 90 16.37 -1.69 -0.92
CA LEU A 90 16.43 -2.61 -2.06
C LEU A 90 16.23 -1.88 -3.41
N SER A 91 15.27 -0.93 -3.42
CA SER A 91 14.97 -0.09 -4.58
C SER A 91 16.16 0.78 -4.99
N ASP A 92 16.90 1.31 -4.02
CA ASP A 92 18.07 2.14 -4.29
C ASP A 92 19.29 1.30 -4.75
N HIS A 93 19.43 0.05 -4.26
CA HIS A 93 20.59 -0.80 -4.54
C HIS A 93 20.49 -1.57 -5.87
N PHE A 94 19.33 -2.20 -6.11
CA PHE A 94 19.11 -3.07 -7.29
C PHE A 94 18.43 -2.36 -8.47
N GLY A 95 18.05 -1.11 -8.27
CA GLY A 95 17.37 -0.31 -9.28
C GLY A 95 15.84 -0.42 -9.17
N ARG A 96 15.20 0.74 -9.20
CA ARG A 96 13.78 0.97 -8.87
C ARG A 96 12.81 0.12 -9.67
N LYS A 97 12.99 0.06 -10.99
CA LYS A 97 12.09 -0.71 -11.86
C LYS A 97 12.15 -2.20 -11.57
N LYS A 98 13.37 -2.75 -11.40
CA LYS A 98 13.55 -4.18 -11.13
C LYS A 98 12.97 -4.57 -9.77
N THR A 99 13.23 -3.76 -8.74
CA THR A 99 12.71 -3.99 -7.39
C THR A 99 11.19 -3.95 -7.37
N LEU A 100 10.58 -2.93 -7.98
CA LEU A 100 9.11 -2.84 -8.05
C LEU A 100 8.50 -4.03 -8.78
N MET A 101 9.07 -4.46 -9.92
CA MET A 101 8.59 -5.64 -10.64
C MET A 101 8.71 -6.91 -9.80
N PHE A 102 9.85 -7.10 -9.13
CA PHE A 102 10.08 -8.27 -8.28
C PHE A 102 9.12 -8.32 -7.09
N VAL A 103 8.92 -7.20 -6.43
CA VAL A 103 8.04 -7.10 -5.26
C VAL A 103 6.56 -7.29 -5.64
N ILE A 104 6.13 -6.75 -6.78
CA ILE A 104 4.75 -6.96 -7.27
C ILE A 104 4.53 -8.41 -7.66
N ALA A 105 5.50 -9.04 -8.33
CA ALA A 105 5.42 -10.47 -8.63
C ALA A 105 5.37 -11.31 -7.35
N GLY A 106 6.19 -10.96 -6.33
CA GLY A 106 6.16 -11.58 -5.02
C GLY A 106 4.83 -11.39 -4.29
N LEU A 107 4.23 -10.20 -4.39
CA LEU A 107 2.90 -9.90 -3.86
C LEU A 107 1.83 -10.77 -4.52
N ALA A 108 1.81 -10.85 -5.83
CA ALA A 108 0.86 -11.68 -6.56
C ALA A 108 1.01 -13.18 -6.20
N ALA A 109 2.24 -13.69 -6.16
CA ALA A 109 2.53 -15.06 -5.74
C ALA A 109 2.13 -15.29 -4.28
N GLY A 110 2.39 -14.32 -3.39
CA GLY A 110 2.01 -14.38 -1.99
C GLY A 110 0.51 -14.47 -1.78
N TYR A 111 -0.28 -13.67 -2.49
CA TYR A 111 -1.74 -13.75 -2.42
C TYR A 111 -2.29 -15.04 -3.02
N CYS A 112 -1.71 -15.53 -4.13
CA CYS A 112 -2.05 -16.85 -4.65
C CYS A 112 -1.76 -17.95 -3.63
N ALA A 113 -0.61 -17.90 -2.95
CA ALA A 113 -0.28 -18.87 -1.90
C ALA A 113 -1.24 -18.76 -0.69
N MET A 114 -1.60 -17.54 -0.28
CA MET A 114 -2.58 -17.32 0.79
C MET A 114 -3.95 -17.88 0.45
N SER A 115 -4.39 -17.76 -0.80
CA SER A 115 -5.68 -18.31 -1.25
C SER A 115 -5.76 -19.85 -1.21
N MET A 116 -4.60 -20.52 -1.16
CA MET A 116 -4.51 -21.98 -1.07
C MET A 116 -4.48 -22.48 0.39
N ILE A 117 -4.45 -21.61 1.38
CA ILE A 117 -4.42 -21.99 2.79
C ILE A 117 -5.78 -22.57 3.17
N THR A 118 -5.77 -23.81 3.69
CA THR A 118 -6.95 -24.53 4.17
C THR A 118 -6.72 -25.00 5.61
N SER A 119 -7.78 -25.43 6.28
CA SER A 119 -7.70 -26.00 7.65
C SER A 119 -6.80 -27.24 7.76
N ALA A 120 -6.47 -27.89 6.64
CA ALA A 120 -5.56 -29.02 6.60
C ALA A 120 -4.07 -28.62 6.79
N TRP A 121 -3.74 -27.33 6.57
CA TRP A 121 -2.38 -26.87 6.71
C TRP A 121 -2.01 -26.67 8.20
N PRO A 122 -0.81 -27.08 8.63
CA PRO A 122 -0.32 -26.71 9.94
C PRO A 122 -0.28 -25.17 10.10
N LEU A 123 -0.74 -24.67 11.23
CA LEU A 123 -0.80 -23.23 11.53
C LEU A 123 0.56 -22.53 11.27
N PHE A 124 1.65 -23.20 11.62
CA PHE A 124 3.00 -22.66 11.43
C PHE A 124 3.28 -22.31 9.95
N PHE A 125 2.94 -23.20 9.01
CA PHE A 125 3.14 -22.95 7.58
C PHE A 125 2.23 -21.86 7.04
N ALA A 126 0.99 -21.80 7.51
CA ALA A 126 0.06 -20.72 7.15
C ALA A 126 0.61 -19.36 7.60
N VAL A 127 1.08 -19.25 8.82
CA VAL A 127 1.70 -18.02 9.34
C VAL A 127 2.95 -17.65 8.53
N LEU A 128 3.77 -18.61 8.17
CA LEU A 128 4.98 -18.37 7.38
C LEU A 128 4.65 -17.82 5.98
N VAL A 129 3.62 -18.35 5.31
CA VAL A 129 3.14 -17.83 4.02
C VAL A 129 2.61 -16.41 4.18
N VAL A 130 1.81 -16.16 5.21
CA VAL A 130 1.27 -14.82 5.53
C VAL A 130 2.39 -13.82 5.79
N MET A 131 3.41 -14.19 6.55
CA MET A 131 4.57 -13.32 6.84
C MET A 131 5.41 -13.03 5.60
N THR A 132 5.60 -14.03 4.72
CA THR A 132 6.33 -13.84 3.45
C THR A 132 5.56 -12.92 2.53
N CYS A 133 4.23 -13.09 2.43
CA CYS A 133 3.36 -12.20 1.68
C CYS A 133 3.42 -10.77 2.24
N SER A 134 3.30 -10.61 3.57
CA SER A 134 3.44 -9.33 4.26
C SER A 134 4.74 -8.62 3.91
N PHE A 135 5.86 -9.37 3.95
CA PHE A 135 7.16 -8.80 3.59
C PHE A 135 7.16 -8.22 2.17
N CYS A 136 6.64 -8.95 1.19
CA CYS A 136 6.55 -8.46 -0.20
C CYS A 136 5.66 -7.23 -0.32
N VAL A 137 4.49 -7.23 0.32
CA VAL A 137 3.55 -6.10 0.30
C VAL A 137 4.20 -4.84 0.89
N GLN A 138 4.77 -4.97 2.08
CA GLN A 138 5.37 -3.85 2.82
C GLN A 138 6.64 -3.32 2.13
N ALA A 139 7.49 -4.22 1.61
CA ALA A 139 8.64 -3.83 0.81
C ALA A 139 8.21 -3.09 -0.46
N GLY A 140 7.09 -3.47 -1.07
CA GLY A 140 6.48 -2.77 -2.20
C GLY A 140 6.08 -1.35 -1.85
N CYS A 141 5.41 -1.16 -0.72
CA CYS A 141 5.05 0.17 -0.22
C CYS A 141 6.30 1.05 -0.02
N GLY A 142 7.35 0.50 0.59
CA GLY A 142 8.62 1.20 0.77
C GLY A 142 9.31 1.56 -0.53
N ALA A 143 9.37 0.63 -1.48
CA ALA A 143 9.96 0.84 -2.80
C ALA A 143 9.23 1.92 -3.61
N VAL A 144 7.88 1.97 -3.54
CA VAL A 144 7.07 3.02 -4.18
C VAL A 144 7.42 4.39 -3.63
N PHE A 145 7.46 4.54 -2.29
CA PHE A 145 7.79 5.83 -1.66
C PHE A 145 9.24 6.28 -1.91
N ALA A 146 10.19 5.34 -2.12
CA ALA A 146 11.55 5.67 -2.50
C ALA A 146 11.63 6.31 -3.91
N VAL A 147 10.65 6.06 -4.78
CA VAL A 147 10.59 6.67 -6.13
C VAL A 147 10.00 8.09 -6.11
N VAL A 148 9.07 8.39 -5.20
CA VAL A 148 8.34 9.66 -5.14
C VAL A 148 9.23 10.90 -5.20
N PRO A 149 10.29 11.06 -4.37
CA PRO A 149 11.13 12.26 -4.38
C PRO A 149 11.95 12.44 -5.66
N LEU A 150 12.07 11.40 -6.47
CA LEU A 150 12.87 11.40 -7.68
C LEU A 150 12.11 11.86 -8.91
N ILE A 151 10.78 11.82 -8.86
CA ILE A 151 9.92 12.33 -9.93
C ILE A 151 10.09 13.84 -10.03
N LYS A 152 9.94 14.56 -8.91
CA LYS A 152 10.22 15.99 -8.82
C LYS A 152 10.43 16.43 -7.37
N ARG A 153 11.68 16.73 -6.99
CA ARG A 153 12.05 17.09 -5.60
C ARG A 153 11.19 18.18 -4.98
N ARG A 154 10.88 19.26 -5.75
CA ARG A 154 10.07 20.37 -5.24
C ARG A 154 8.63 20.02 -4.95
N LEU A 155 8.10 18.97 -5.59
CA LEU A 155 6.71 18.53 -5.46
C LEU A 155 6.58 17.22 -4.69
N THR A 156 7.64 16.80 -4.00
CA THR A 156 7.65 15.53 -3.26
C THR A 156 6.48 15.41 -2.30
N GLY A 157 6.17 16.44 -1.52
CA GLY A 157 5.04 16.43 -0.59
C GLY A 157 3.69 16.29 -1.29
N GLN A 158 3.49 17.01 -2.40
CA GLN A 158 2.27 16.93 -3.19
C GLN A 158 2.08 15.53 -3.81
N ILE A 159 3.14 14.99 -4.42
CA ILE A 159 3.11 13.66 -5.04
C ILE A 159 2.90 12.58 -3.97
N ALA A 160 3.60 12.67 -2.83
CA ALA A 160 3.44 11.77 -1.70
C ALA A 160 2.01 11.79 -1.14
N GLY A 161 1.42 12.98 -0.99
CA GLY A 161 0.04 13.14 -0.54
C GLY A 161 -0.97 12.50 -1.51
N MET A 162 -0.79 12.73 -2.82
CA MET A 162 -1.62 12.09 -3.84
C MET A 162 -1.47 10.57 -3.79
N THR A 163 -0.24 10.06 -3.73
CA THR A 163 0.04 8.62 -3.64
C THR A 163 -0.60 8.01 -2.41
N GLY A 164 -0.50 8.67 -1.24
CA GLY A 164 -1.18 8.23 -0.01
C GLY A 164 -2.71 8.20 -0.14
N ALA A 165 -3.30 9.22 -0.76
CA ALA A 165 -4.74 9.26 -1.02
C ALA A 165 -5.20 8.09 -1.92
N TYR A 166 -4.46 7.79 -2.98
CA TYR A 166 -4.73 6.64 -3.85
C TYR A 166 -4.60 5.31 -3.09
N GLY A 167 -3.63 5.18 -2.19
CA GLY A 167 -3.49 4.00 -1.34
C GLY A 167 -4.72 3.77 -0.44
N ASN A 168 -5.20 4.82 0.22
CA ASN A 168 -6.42 4.74 1.04
C ASN A 168 -7.66 4.41 0.19
N THR A 169 -7.78 5.01 -0.99
CA THR A 169 -8.85 4.68 -1.95
C THR A 169 -8.78 3.21 -2.36
N GLY A 170 -7.55 2.68 -2.57
CA GLY A 170 -7.32 1.27 -2.82
C GLY A 170 -7.80 0.38 -1.67
N GLY A 171 -7.53 0.77 -0.42
CA GLY A 171 -8.02 0.06 0.76
C GLY A 171 -9.55 -0.03 0.79
N VAL A 172 -10.23 1.08 0.56
CA VAL A 172 -11.70 1.09 0.47
C VAL A 172 -12.19 0.18 -0.68
N PHE A 173 -11.56 0.28 -1.85
CA PHE A 173 -11.92 -0.53 -3.02
C PHE A 173 -11.79 -2.02 -2.73
N PHE A 174 -10.65 -2.47 -2.23
CA PHE A 174 -10.43 -3.90 -1.94
C PHE A 174 -11.33 -4.41 -0.80
N LEU A 175 -11.60 -3.60 0.23
CA LEU A 175 -12.53 -3.97 1.31
C LEU A 175 -13.99 -4.05 0.86
N THR A 176 -14.37 -3.34 -0.20
CA THR A 176 -15.74 -3.39 -0.73
C THR A 176 -15.94 -4.52 -1.73
N VAL A 177 -14.86 -5.03 -2.33
CA VAL A 177 -14.90 -6.15 -3.30
C VAL A 177 -14.80 -7.51 -2.60
N LEU A 178 -14.16 -7.57 -1.43
CA LEU A 178 -14.03 -8.78 -0.59
C LEU A 178 -15.26 -8.99 0.26
#